data_bb0abfab9bec2936afb5df0f4a97c41e
#
_entry.id   bb0abfab9bec2936afb5df0f4a97c41e
#
_cell.length_a   1.000
_cell.length_b   1.000
_cell.length_c   1.000
_cell.angle_alpha   90.00
_cell.angle_beta   90.00
_cell.angle_gamma   90.00
#
_symmetry.space_group_name_H-M   'P 1'
#
loop_
_entity.id
_entity.type
_entity.pdbx_description
1 polymer ?
#
loop_
_entity_poly.entity_id
_entity_poly.type
_entity_poly.pdbx_seq_one_letter_code
_entity_poly.pdbx_strand_id
1 'polypeptide(L)'
;MFGFRKPNINDGLEIYKNTPGAVLVDVRTKDEFKMGRIPGSINIPLNKLSMLEKHAELDTPVFVYCLNGARAERAMKRLKRKGYTRVVSLGGVKGYDGGIENG
;
A
#
# COMPACT_ATOMS: atom_id res chain seq x y z
N MET A 1 12.64 0.06 28.94
CA MET A 1 11.48 0.56 28.22
C MET A 1 11.50 0.19 26.76
N PHE A 2 10.40 -0.16 26.25
CA PHE A 2 10.32 -0.55 24.86
C PHE A 2 9.74 0.54 24.04
N GLY A 3 10.48 1.04 23.09
CA GLY A 3 9.92 1.87 22.07
C GLY A 3 9.17 1.00 21.09
N PHE A 4 7.98 1.42 20.72
CA PHE A 4 7.33 0.84 19.57
C PHE A 4 7.98 1.39 18.32
N ARG A 5 8.53 0.51 17.53
CA ARG A 5 8.93 0.87 16.17
C ARG A 5 7.77 0.56 15.26
N LYS A 6 7.44 1.51 14.40
CA LYS A 6 6.55 1.19 13.28
C LYS A 6 7.19 0.05 12.50
N PRO A 7 6.45 -0.98 12.14
CA PRO A 7 6.97 -2.00 11.24
C PRO A 7 7.48 -1.30 9.98
N ASN A 8 8.65 -1.68 9.49
CA ASN A 8 9.10 -1.17 8.20
C ASN A 8 8.30 -1.86 7.10
N ILE A 9 8.46 -1.39 5.86
CA ILE A 9 7.69 -1.93 4.74
C ILE A 9 7.90 -3.44 4.56
N ASN A 10 9.09 -3.95 4.86
CA ASN A 10 9.39 -5.38 4.72
C ASN A 10 8.57 -6.22 5.68
N ASP A 11 8.46 -5.78 6.93
CA ASP A 11 7.62 -6.45 7.94
C ASP A 11 6.15 -6.39 7.54
N GLY A 12 5.69 -5.23 7.08
CA GLY A 12 4.32 -5.04 6.62
C GLY A 12 3.97 -5.91 5.43
N LEU A 13 4.91 -6.10 4.51
CA LEU A 13 4.70 -6.99 3.36
C LEU A 13 4.59 -8.45 3.76
N GLU A 14 5.31 -8.87 4.80
CA GLU A 14 5.14 -10.22 5.32
C GLU A 14 3.73 -10.42 5.88
N ILE A 15 3.21 -9.42 6.57
CA ILE A 15 1.83 -9.45 7.07
C ILE A 15 0.85 -9.51 5.89
N TYR A 16 1.08 -8.70 4.85
CA TYR A 16 0.26 -8.71 3.64
C TYR A 16 0.23 -10.11 3.00
N LYS A 17 1.40 -10.72 2.84
CA LYS A 17 1.51 -12.06 2.20
C LYS A 17 0.75 -13.12 2.99
N ASN A 18 0.65 -12.95 4.30
CA ASN A 18 -0.04 -13.89 5.18
C ASN A 18 -1.49 -13.48 5.48
N THR A 19 -2.03 -12.50 4.77
CA THR A 19 -3.40 -12.03 4.96
C THR A 19 -4.24 -12.46 3.76
N PRO A 20 -5.10 -13.48 3.91
CA PRO A 20 -5.91 -13.96 2.79
C PRO A 20 -6.81 -12.86 2.24
N GLY A 21 -6.89 -12.76 0.92
CA GLY A 21 -7.74 -11.80 0.24
C GLY A 21 -7.24 -10.37 0.24
N ALA A 22 -6.06 -10.12 0.78
CA ALA A 22 -5.50 -8.76 0.85
C ALA A 22 -5.13 -8.21 -0.52
N VAL A 23 -5.25 -6.90 -0.67
CA VAL A 23 -4.89 -6.16 -1.88
C VAL A 23 -3.73 -5.23 -1.54
N LEU A 24 -2.71 -5.22 -2.40
CA LEU A 24 -1.53 -4.36 -2.25
C LEU A 24 -1.64 -3.23 -3.28
N VAL A 25 -1.66 -1.99 -2.82
CA VAL A 25 -1.89 -0.82 -3.67
C VAL A 25 -0.71 0.12 -3.63
N ASP A 26 -0.17 0.42 -4.81
CA ASP A 26 0.84 1.46 -5.02
C ASP A 26 0.09 2.76 -5.34
N VAL A 27 0.18 3.76 -4.45
CA VAL A 27 -0.52 5.03 -4.63
C VAL A 27 0.35 6.11 -5.26
N ARG A 28 1.48 5.70 -5.85
CA ARG A 28 2.34 6.60 -6.61
C ARG A 28 1.71 6.88 -7.98
N THR A 29 2.36 7.75 -8.75
CA THR A 29 1.91 8.01 -10.12
C THR A 29 2.10 6.78 -11.00
N LYS A 30 1.38 6.76 -12.12
CA LYS A 30 1.50 5.71 -13.12
C LYS A 30 2.93 5.57 -13.63
N ASP A 31 3.61 6.68 -13.86
CA ASP A 31 4.99 6.67 -14.36
C ASP A 31 5.94 6.09 -13.32
N GLU A 32 5.80 6.47 -12.06
CA GLU A 32 6.59 5.86 -10.99
C GLU A 32 6.39 4.35 -10.93
N PHE A 33 5.15 3.90 -11.02
CA PHE A 33 4.80 2.49 -11.00
C PHE A 33 5.47 1.71 -12.15
N LYS A 34 5.48 2.29 -13.34
CA LYS A 34 6.12 1.68 -14.51
C LYS A 34 7.63 1.54 -14.35
N MET A 35 8.25 2.48 -13.66
CA MET A 35 9.70 2.47 -13.44
C MET A 35 10.16 1.38 -12.48
N GLY A 36 9.26 0.88 -11.67
CA GLY A 36 9.56 -0.20 -10.74
C GLY A 36 8.54 -0.24 -9.61
N ARG A 37 8.14 -1.44 -9.21
CA ARG A 37 7.09 -1.64 -8.23
C ARG A 37 7.32 -2.92 -7.44
N ILE A 38 6.62 -3.03 -6.32
CA ILE A 38 6.61 -4.28 -5.57
C ILE A 38 5.74 -5.29 -6.33
N PRO A 39 6.23 -6.50 -6.56
CA PRO A 39 5.44 -7.53 -7.24
C PRO A 39 4.10 -7.78 -6.57
N GLY A 40 3.06 -7.94 -7.37
CA GLY A 40 1.70 -8.17 -6.86
C GLY A 40 0.92 -6.90 -6.57
N SER A 41 1.55 -5.73 -6.63
CA SER A 41 0.84 -4.48 -6.38
C SER A 41 0.03 -4.04 -7.60
N ILE A 42 -1.07 -3.35 -7.33
CA ILE A 42 -1.84 -2.65 -8.36
C ILE A 42 -1.64 -1.15 -8.16
N ASN A 43 -1.65 -0.41 -9.25
CA ASN A 43 -1.43 1.03 -9.19
C ASN A 43 -2.78 1.78 -9.14
N ILE A 44 -3.01 2.45 -8.02
CA ILE A 44 -4.13 3.38 -7.89
C ILE A 44 -3.55 4.67 -7.33
N PRO A 45 -3.24 5.64 -8.21
CA PRO A 45 -2.66 6.90 -7.75
C PRO A 45 -3.53 7.58 -6.70
N LEU A 46 -2.91 8.35 -5.82
CA LEU A 46 -3.58 9.00 -4.69
C LEU A 46 -4.82 9.78 -5.10
N ASN A 47 -4.80 10.43 -6.27
CA ASN A 47 -5.93 11.21 -6.75
C ASN A 47 -7.02 10.38 -7.44
N LYS A 48 -6.88 9.06 -7.46
CA LYS A 48 -7.83 8.15 -8.13
C LYS A 48 -8.31 7.03 -7.21
N LEU A 49 -8.34 7.27 -5.91
CA LEU A 49 -8.66 6.24 -4.92
C LEU A 49 -10.04 5.60 -5.09
N SER A 50 -10.98 6.30 -5.73
CA SER A 50 -12.30 5.72 -6.03
C SER A 50 -12.21 4.46 -6.89
N MET A 51 -11.12 4.29 -7.63
CA MET A 51 -10.92 3.10 -8.46
C MET A 51 -10.70 1.83 -7.63
N LEU A 52 -10.41 1.97 -6.34
CA LEU A 52 -10.26 0.81 -5.47
C LEU A 52 -11.55 -0.03 -5.39
N GLU A 53 -12.70 0.59 -5.60
CA GLU A 53 -13.99 -0.11 -5.62
C GLU A 53 -14.03 -1.29 -6.58
N LYS A 54 -13.23 -1.24 -7.64
CA LYS A 54 -13.15 -2.32 -8.63
C LYS A 54 -12.34 -3.51 -8.15
N HIS A 55 -11.60 -3.35 -7.05
CA HIS A 55 -10.63 -4.34 -6.58
C HIS A 55 -10.88 -4.81 -5.16
N ALA A 56 -11.73 -4.14 -4.40
CA ALA A 56 -11.89 -4.41 -2.98
C ALA A 56 -13.28 -4.03 -2.48
N GLU A 57 -13.77 -4.80 -1.52
CA GLU A 57 -14.94 -4.46 -0.74
C GLU A 57 -14.51 -3.62 0.46
N LEU A 58 -15.47 -3.06 1.21
CA LEU A 58 -15.15 -2.20 2.35
C LEU A 58 -14.42 -2.93 3.49
N ASP A 59 -14.57 -4.24 3.59
CA ASP A 59 -13.90 -5.05 4.62
C ASP A 59 -12.68 -5.80 4.09
N THR A 60 -12.32 -5.61 2.83
CA THR A 60 -11.10 -6.22 2.26
C THR A 60 -9.87 -5.61 2.93
N PRO A 61 -8.89 -6.43 3.36
CA PRO A 61 -7.63 -5.90 3.85
C PRO A 61 -6.88 -5.19 2.71
N VAL A 62 -6.58 -3.91 2.89
CA VAL A 62 -5.91 -3.09 1.89
C VAL A 62 -4.60 -2.58 2.46
N PHE A 63 -3.51 -2.86 1.75
CA PHE A 63 -2.17 -2.40 2.14
C PHE A 63 -1.72 -1.39 1.09
N VAL A 64 -1.37 -0.19 1.52
CA VAL A 64 -0.96 0.88 0.60
C VAL A 64 0.49 1.29 0.84
N TYR A 65 1.20 1.63 -0.25
CA TYR A 65 2.56 2.14 -0.15
C TYR A 65 2.80 3.22 -1.21
N CYS A 66 3.84 4.01 -0.97
CA CYS A 66 4.29 5.00 -1.95
C CYS A 66 5.82 5.04 -1.97
N LEU A 67 6.44 6.14 -2.34
CA LEU A 67 7.90 6.23 -2.39
C LEU A 67 8.51 6.34 -0.99
N ASN A 68 8.04 7.28 -0.18
CA ASN A 68 8.60 7.58 1.14
C ASN A 68 7.58 7.54 2.29
N GLY A 69 6.33 7.19 2.02
CA GLY A 69 5.29 7.01 3.04
C GLY A 69 4.25 8.12 3.13
N ALA A 70 4.53 9.34 2.67
CA ALA A 70 3.61 10.46 2.85
C ALA A 70 2.28 10.28 2.12
N ARG A 71 2.34 9.88 0.85
CA ARG A 71 1.11 9.64 0.05
C ARG A 71 0.34 8.43 0.57
N ALA A 72 1.05 7.39 1.04
CA ALA A 72 0.42 6.22 1.62
C ALA A 72 -0.39 6.57 2.86
N GLU A 73 0.15 7.44 3.71
CA GLU A 73 -0.55 7.92 4.90
C GLU A 73 -1.84 8.66 4.53
N ARG A 74 -1.76 9.53 3.52
CA ARG A 74 -2.94 10.26 3.03
C ARG A 74 -3.97 9.32 2.43
N ALA A 75 -3.51 8.34 1.65
CA ALA A 75 -4.40 7.34 1.05
C ALA A 75 -5.14 6.56 2.14
N MET A 76 -4.42 6.10 3.15
CA MET A 76 -5.02 5.36 4.26
C MET A 76 -6.11 6.18 4.93
N LYS A 77 -5.84 7.44 5.25
CA LYS A 77 -6.81 8.32 5.90
C LYS A 77 -8.06 8.54 5.04
N ARG A 78 -7.86 8.76 3.74
CA ARG A 78 -8.97 8.96 2.80
C ARG A 78 -9.82 7.71 2.64
N LEU A 79 -9.17 6.55 2.53
CA LEU A 79 -9.88 5.28 2.39
C LEU A 79 -10.69 4.95 3.64
N LYS A 80 -10.15 5.20 4.82
CA LYS A 80 -10.89 5.00 6.07
C LYS A 80 -12.13 5.89 6.11
N ARG A 81 -12.02 7.14 5.67
CA ARG A 81 -13.19 8.04 5.60
C ARG A 81 -14.22 7.57 4.60
N LYS A 82 -13.82 6.85 3.56
CA LYS A 82 -14.74 6.28 2.57
C LYS A 82 -15.42 5.01 3.08
N GLY A 83 -15.02 4.50 4.24
CA GLY A 83 -15.64 3.32 4.83
C GLY A 83 -14.81 2.04 4.78
N TYR A 84 -13.62 2.06 4.20
CA TYR A 84 -12.73 0.89 4.22
C TYR A 84 -12.26 0.68 5.66
N THR A 85 -12.48 -0.53 6.20
CA THR A 85 -12.29 -0.80 7.62
C THR A 85 -10.93 -1.42 7.95
N ARG A 86 -10.19 -1.91 6.95
CA ARG A 86 -8.94 -2.64 7.17
C ARG A 86 -7.85 -2.12 6.25
N VAL A 87 -7.44 -0.86 6.46
CA VAL A 87 -6.40 -0.24 5.63
C VAL A 87 -5.14 -0.04 6.45
N VAL A 88 -4.01 -0.46 5.90
CA VAL A 88 -2.69 -0.34 6.52
C VAL A 88 -1.77 0.43 5.57
N SER A 89 -1.09 1.45 6.08
CA SER A 89 -0.04 2.13 5.35
C SER A 89 1.28 1.41 5.63
N LEU A 90 1.94 0.94 4.57
CA LEU A 90 3.22 0.25 4.67
C LEU A 90 4.42 1.20 4.67
N GLY A 91 4.19 2.46 4.32
CA GLY A 91 5.27 3.42 4.21
C GLY A 91 5.83 3.52 2.81
N GLY A 92 7.15 3.51 2.67
CA GLY A 92 7.80 3.80 1.41
C GLY A 92 8.59 2.66 0.80
N VAL A 93 8.49 2.50 -0.52
CA VAL A 93 9.22 1.49 -1.26
C VAL A 93 10.75 1.69 -1.17
N LYS A 94 11.21 2.88 -0.79
CA LYS A 94 12.63 3.12 -0.54
C LYS A 94 13.24 2.16 0.48
N GLY A 95 12.45 1.73 1.47
CA GLY A 95 12.91 0.80 2.49
C GLY A 95 12.74 -0.66 2.13
N TYR A 96 12.22 -0.94 0.94
CA TYR A 96 11.93 -2.31 0.51
C TYR A 96 13.21 -3.04 0.09
N ASP A 97 13.42 -4.22 0.66
CA ASP A 97 14.62 -5.03 0.41
C ASP A 97 14.44 -6.10 -0.67
N GLY A 98 13.22 -6.31 -1.13
CA GLY A 98 12.93 -7.35 -2.09
C GLY A 98 13.18 -6.95 -3.53
N GLY A 99 12.86 -7.85 -4.46
CA GLY A 99 13.02 -7.59 -5.89
C GLY A 99 11.94 -6.65 -6.41
N ILE A 100 12.34 -5.76 -7.30
CA ILE A 100 11.46 -4.82 -7.96
C ILE A 100 11.06 -5.38 -9.32
N GLU A 101 9.77 -5.29 -9.64
CA GLU A 101 9.24 -5.63 -10.95
C GLU A 101 9.14 -4.37 -11.79
N ASN A 102 9.59 -4.40 -13.04
CA ASN A 102 9.51 -3.27 -13.96
C ASN A 102 8.84 -3.65 -15.28
N GLY A 103 8.50 -2.62 -16.03
CA GLY A 103 7.93 -2.80 -17.34
C GLY A 103 6.47 -2.55 -17.49
#